data_dd1b6b0bdefb2ffb9efa937c8f1437dc
#
_entry.id   dd1b6b0bdefb2ffb9efa937c8f1437dc
#
_cell.length_a   1.000
_cell.length_b   1.000
_cell.length_c   1.000
_cell.angle_alpha   90.00
_cell.angle_beta   90.00
_cell.angle_gamma   90.00
#
_symmetry.space_group_name_H-M   'P 1'
#
loop_
_entity.id
_entity.type
_entity.pdbx_description
1 polymer ?
#
loop_
_entity_poly.entity_id
_entity_poly.type
_entity_poly.pdbx_seq_one_letter_code
_entity_poly.pdbx_strand_id
1 'polypeptide(L)' 'MNMDVEKFVEAALELKFKSIDVITAMTEFGYWYTIYEDDTMGENEYWLDFEDESGDMVYYHFIDDVIVDWEF' A
#
# COMPACT_ATOMS: atom_id res chain seq x y z
N MET A 1 5.69 11.16 7.97
CA MET A 1 5.86 10.44 6.70
C MET A 1 6.55 11.32 5.69
N ASN A 2 7.30 10.72 4.79
CA ASN A 2 8.02 11.39 3.72
C ASN A 2 7.03 12.00 2.71
N MET A 3 7.26 13.27 2.29
CA MET A 3 6.38 13.96 1.34
C MET A 3 6.28 13.25 0.00
N ASP A 4 7.36 12.59 -0.45
CA ASP A 4 7.33 11.85 -1.71
C ASP A 4 6.42 10.63 -1.62
N VAL A 5 6.41 9.96 -0.48
CA VAL A 5 5.50 8.83 -0.23
C VAL A 5 4.06 9.32 -0.19
N GLU A 6 3.79 10.45 0.47
CA GLU A 6 2.45 11.03 0.52
C GLU A 6 1.91 11.37 -0.86
N LYS A 7 2.73 12.00 -1.69
CA LYS A 7 2.35 12.31 -3.07
C LYS A 7 2.12 11.04 -3.89
N PHE A 8 2.96 10.03 -3.69
CA PHE A 8 2.81 8.75 -4.37
C PHE A 8 1.49 8.08 -4.00
N VAL A 9 1.13 8.05 -2.71
CA VAL A 9 -0.11 7.44 -2.24
C VAL A 9 -1.33 8.11 -2.87
N GLU A 10 -1.34 9.44 -2.92
CA GLU A 10 -2.43 10.19 -3.53
C GLU A 10 -2.57 9.88 -5.02
N ALA A 11 -1.45 9.84 -5.73
CA ALA A 11 -1.45 9.50 -7.15
C ALA A 11 -1.87 8.05 -7.38
N ALA A 12 -1.42 7.14 -6.55
CA ALA A 12 -1.76 5.72 -6.66
C ALA A 12 -3.27 5.50 -6.54
N LEU A 13 -3.91 6.18 -5.60
CA LEU A 13 -5.36 6.09 -5.42
C LEU A 13 -6.10 6.70 -6.61
N GLU A 14 -5.71 7.89 -7.03
CA GLU A 14 -6.35 8.59 -8.15
C GLU A 14 -6.24 7.81 -9.46
N LEU A 15 -5.06 7.25 -9.73
CA LEU A 15 -4.79 6.53 -10.98
C LEU A 15 -5.08 5.03 -10.89
N LYS A 16 -5.57 4.58 -9.75
CA LYS A 16 -5.95 3.17 -9.52
C LYS A 16 -4.81 2.21 -9.81
N PHE A 17 -3.67 2.46 -9.19
CA PHE A 17 -2.49 1.60 -9.36
C PHE A 17 -2.77 0.18 -8.89
N LYS A 18 -2.07 -0.77 -9.51
CA LYS A 18 -2.11 -2.16 -9.09
C LYS A 18 -1.11 -2.40 -7.96
N SER A 19 -1.36 -3.45 -7.19
CA SER A 19 -0.50 -3.79 -6.05
C SER A 19 0.97 -3.93 -6.44
N ILE A 20 1.28 -4.52 -7.59
CA ILE A 20 2.67 -4.69 -8.03
C ILE A 20 3.36 -3.33 -8.25
N ASP A 21 2.65 -2.34 -8.75
CA ASP A 21 3.20 -0.99 -8.95
C ASP A 21 3.47 -0.31 -7.61
N VAL A 22 2.57 -0.50 -6.64
CA VAL A 22 2.73 0.04 -5.28
C VAL A 22 3.92 -0.62 -4.59
N ILE A 23 4.05 -1.94 -4.68
CA ILE A 23 5.17 -2.69 -4.10
C ILE A 23 6.50 -2.18 -4.68
N THR A 24 6.57 -2.04 -6.00
CA THR A 24 7.79 -1.59 -6.67
C THR A 24 8.21 -0.20 -6.19
N ALA A 25 7.27 0.75 -6.16
CA ALA A 25 7.57 2.11 -5.74
C ALA A 25 7.94 2.20 -4.25
N MET A 26 7.17 1.52 -3.39
CA MET A 26 7.43 1.57 -1.94
C MET A 26 8.76 0.90 -1.59
N THR A 27 9.15 -0.14 -2.32
CA THR A 27 10.46 -0.78 -2.16
C THR A 27 11.58 0.21 -2.49
N GLU A 28 11.41 1.00 -3.54
CA GLU A 28 12.38 2.04 -3.90
C GLU A 28 12.48 3.14 -2.85
N PHE A 29 11.39 3.44 -2.15
CA PHE A 29 11.40 4.37 -1.03
C PHE A 29 12.02 3.77 0.24
N GLY A 30 12.38 2.50 0.23
CA GLY A 30 13.03 1.85 1.37
C GLY A 30 12.06 1.15 2.33
N TYR A 31 10.86 0.84 1.89
CA TYR A 31 9.87 0.12 2.69
C TYR A 31 9.85 -1.36 2.34
N TRP A 32 9.51 -2.19 3.34
CA TRP A 32 9.17 -3.60 3.13
C TRP A 32 7.72 -3.80 3.55
N TYR A 33 7.10 -4.91 3.14
CA TYR A 33 5.68 -5.11 3.39
C TYR A 33 5.35 -6.48 3.98
N THR A 34 4.18 -6.52 4.64
CA THR A 34 3.52 -7.74 5.08
C THR A 34 2.12 -7.72 4.50
N ILE A 35 1.62 -8.87 4.06
CA ILE A 35 0.24 -8.99 3.57
C ILE A 35 -0.66 -9.28 4.76
N TYR A 36 -1.76 -8.52 4.87
CA TYR A 36 -2.79 -8.76 5.87
C TYR A 36 -4.10 -9.11 5.19
N GLU A 37 -4.65 -10.26 5.55
CA GLU A 37 -5.97 -10.70 5.09
C GLU A 37 -6.58 -11.58 6.17
N ASP A 38 -7.91 -11.60 6.27
CA ASP A 38 -8.61 -12.43 7.24
C ASP A 38 -9.93 -12.96 6.65
N ASP A 39 -10.61 -13.82 7.41
CA ASP A 39 -11.83 -14.51 6.96
C ASP A 39 -13.03 -13.57 6.79
N THR A 40 -12.94 -12.35 7.32
CA THR A 40 -14.03 -11.36 7.21
C THR A 40 -13.92 -10.53 5.95
N MET A 41 -12.77 -10.59 5.27
CA MET A 41 -12.57 -9.87 4.01
C MET A 41 -13.18 -10.61 2.84
N GLY A 42 -13.54 -9.85 1.79
CA GLY A 42 -14.00 -10.42 0.55
C GLY A 42 -12.92 -11.26 -0.12
N GLU A 43 -13.33 -12.06 -1.11
CA GLU A 43 -12.43 -12.79 -1.97
C GLU A 43 -11.56 -11.81 -2.72
N ASN A 44 -10.39 -11.83 -2.94
CA ASN A 44 -9.50 -10.88 -3.63
C ASN A 44 -9.34 -9.54 -2.91
N GLU A 45 -9.64 -9.48 -1.63
CA GLU A 45 -9.45 -8.29 -0.81
C GLU A 45 -8.30 -8.52 0.17
N TYR A 46 -7.38 -7.55 0.28
CA TYR A 46 -6.27 -7.64 1.23
C TYR A 46 -5.66 -6.26 1.47
N TRP A 47 -4.84 -6.17 2.53
CA TRP A 47 -4.04 -4.98 2.84
C TRP A 47 -2.57 -5.30 2.66
N LEU A 48 -1.79 -4.33 2.22
CA LEU A 48 -0.33 -4.38 2.29
C LEU A 48 0.12 -3.37 3.33
N ASP A 49 0.79 -3.86 4.36
CA ASP A 49 1.29 -3.05 5.47
C ASP A 49 2.77 -2.81 5.24
N PHE A 50 3.13 -1.56 4.89
CA PHE A 50 4.51 -1.18 4.61
C PHE A 50 5.14 -0.51 5.82
N GLU A 51 6.41 -0.84 6.07
CA GLU A 51 7.18 -0.26 7.17
C GLU A 51 8.59 0.05 6.68
N ASP A 52 9.20 1.13 7.17
CA ASP A 52 10.60 1.47 6.88
C ASP A 52 11.48 1.32 8.13
N GLU A 53 12.78 1.61 7.98
CA GLU A 53 13.76 1.49 9.08
C GLU A 53 13.41 2.36 10.30
N SER A 54 12.74 3.48 10.08
CA SER A 54 12.38 4.40 11.16
C SER A 54 11.10 3.98 11.89
N GLY A 55 10.43 2.93 11.42
CA GLY A 55 9.15 2.50 11.98
C GLY A 55 7.96 3.22 11.39
N ASP A 56 8.15 4.01 10.34
CA ASP A 56 7.06 4.66 9.65
C ASP A 56 6.22 3.62 8.92
N MET A 57 4.90 3.69 9.08
CA MET A 57 3.98 2.70 8.53
C MET A 57 3.02 3.34 7.54
N VAL A 58 2.74 2.64 6.44
CA VAL A 58 1.73 3.03 5.46
C VAL A 58 0.94 1.79 5.09
N TYR A 59 -0.39 1.88 5.12
CA TYR A 59 -1.27 0.75 4.86
C TYR A 59 -2.06 1.00 3.59
N TYR A 60 -2.05 0.02 2.68
CA TYR A 60 -2.80 0.10 1.42
C TYR A 60 -3.83 -1.00 1.36
N HIS A 61 -5.05 -0.64 0.99
CA HIS A 61 -6.15 -1.58 0.82
C HIS A 61 -6.36 -1.86 -0.66
N PHE A 62 -6.41 -3.14 -1.03
CA PHE A 62 -6.59 -3.58 -2.42
C PHE A 62 -7.81 -4.48 -2.55
N ILE A 63 -8.52 -4.32 -3.67
CA ILE A 63 -9.57 -5.23 -4.12
C ILE A 63 -9.27 -5.52 -5.59
N ASP A 64 -9.23 -6.81 -5.97
CA ASP A 64 -8.88 -7.26 -7.32
C ASP A 64 -7.52 -6.71 -7.77
N ASP A 65 -6.57 -6.62 -6.80
CA ASP A 65 -5.21 -6.12 -6.99
C ASP A 65 -5.12 -4.64 -7.36
N VAL A 66 -6.20 -3.88 -7.20
CA VAL A 66 -6.23 -2.43 -7.43
C VAL A 66 -6.42 -1.71 -6.10
N ILE A 67 -5.68 -0.63 -5.89
CA ILE A 67 -5.80 0.18 -4.67
C ILE A 67 -7.20 0.81 -4.59
N VAL A 68 -7.82 0.70 -3.41
CA VAL A 68 -9.13 1.31 -3.14
C VAL A 68 -9.09 2.27 -1.96
N ASP A 69 -8.08 2.15 -1.10
CA ASP A 69 -7.94 3.02 0.08
C ASP A 69 -6.53 2.91 0.64
N TRP A 70 -6.19 3.82 1.53
CA TRP A 70 -4.90 3.81 2.23
C TRP A 70 -5.03 4.53 3.57
N GLU A 71 -4.12 4.23 4.49
CA GLU A 71 -4.04 4.97 5.75
C GLU A 71 -2.61 4.93 6.31
N PHE A 72 -2.35 5.84 7.20
CA PHE A 72 -1.07 5.95 7.89
C PHE A 72 -1.15 5.45 9.31
#